data_08a25d85e9bcd8085447d0ecec53e31d
#
_entry.id   08a25d85e9bcd8085447d0ecec53e31d
#
_cell.length_a   1.000
_cell.length_b   1.000
_cell.length_c   1.000
_cell.angle_alpha   90.00
_cell.angle_beta   90.00
_cell.angle_gamma   90.00
#
_symmetry.space_group_name_H-M   'P 1'
#
loop_
_entity.id
_entity.type
_entity.pdbx_description
1 polymer ?
#
loop_
_entity_poly.entity_id
_entity_poly.type
_entity_poly.pdbx_seq_one_letter_code
_entity_poly.pdbx_strand_id
1 'polypeptide(L)'
;NLERFLKLVDSPSNGLTFCTGSLGAGVNNDLPAMIQRFASRIYFAHLRNIRWTGEKSFEEVGHPSSCGSLDMYGIVKALADGGFDGYVRPDHGRMIWGETGRFGYGLYDRALGATYLAGLFEAAERSR
;
A
#
# COMPACT_ATOMS: atom_id res chain seq x y z
N ASN A 1 5.77 16.57 4.42
CA ASN A 1 4.48 17.26 4.24
C ASN A 1 3.31 16.58 4.97
N LEU A 2 3.24 15.23 5.05
CA LEU A 2 2.18 14.52 5.79
C LEU A 2 2.15 14.90 7.26
N GLU A 3 3.31 14.97 7.92
CA GLU A 3 3.39 15.37 9.32
C GLU A 3 2.83 16.79 9.54
N ARG A 4 3.18 17.74 8.67
CA ARG A 4 2.62 19.08 8.74
C ARG A 4 1.11 19.08 8.57
N PHE A 5 0.60 18.26 7.65
CA PHE A 5 -0.83 18.10 7.43
C PHE A 5 -1.55 17.56 8.68
N LEU A 6 -1.01 16.53 9.32
CA LEU A 6 -1.58 15.97 10.54
C LEU A 6 -1.55 16.96 11.72
N LYS A 7 -0.53 17.82 11.77
CA LYS A 7 -0.39 18.87 12.81
C LYS A 7 -1.33 20.06 12.64
N LEU A 8 -1.95 20.24 11.47
CA LEU A 8 -2.92 21.35 11.27
C LEU A 8 -4.13 21.18 12.17
N VAL A 9 -4.57 19.95 12.39
CA VAL A 9 -5.57 19.59 13.39
C VAL A 9 -5.05 18.35 14.10
N ASP A 10 -4.44 18.52 15.25
CA ASP A 10 -3.90 17.40 16.02
C ASP A 10 -5.02 16.71 16.82
N SER A 11 -5.74 15.85 16.12
CA SER A 11 -6.88 15.09 16.61
C SER A 11 -6.79 13.64 16.18
N PRO A 12 -7.17 12.68 17.02
CA PRO A 12 -7.26 11.27 16.60
C PRO A 12 -8.25 11.05 15.45
N SER A 13 -9.21 11.97 15.25
CA SER A 13 -10.12 11.93 14.11
C SER A 13 -9.50 12.39 12.79
N ASN A 14 -8.31 13.01 12.83
CA ASN A 14 -7.52 13.39 11.65
C ASN A 14 -6.50 12.31 11.38
N GLY A 15 -6.75 11.41 10.42
CA GLY A 15 -5.89 10.28 10.10
C GLY A 15 -5.63 10.13 8.61
N LEU A 16 -4.94 9.08 8.27
CA LEU A 16 -4.48 8.79 6.92
C LEU A 16 -5.17 7.56 6.33
N THR A 17 -5.55 7.68 5.07
CA THR A 17 -5.58 6.55 4.16
C THR A 17 -4.18 6.43 3.54
N PHE A 18 -3.39 5.47 4.01
CA PHE A 18 -2.02 5.28 3.52
C PHE A 18 -2.04 4.52 2.20
N CYS A 19 -1.73 5.19 1.10
CA CYS A 19 -1.73 4.59 -0.23
C CYS A 19 -0.30 4.38 -0.73
N THR A 20 0.11 3.11 -0.84
CA THR A 20 1.48 2.76 -1.28
C THR A 20 1.74 3.16 -2.72
N GLY A 21 0.77 3.07 -3.61
CA GLY A 21 0.92 3.48 -5.00
C GLY A 21 1.12 5.00 -5.15
N SER A 22 0.38 5.80 -4.38
CA SER A 22 0.49 7.26 -4.41
C SER A 22 1.80 7.74 -3.77
N LEU A 23 2.13 7.23 -2.60
CA LEU A 23 3.34 7.63 -1.87
C LEU A 23 4.59 7.00 -2.48
N GLY A 24 4.51 5.76 -2.96
CA GLY A 24 5.61 5.05 -3.61
C GLY A 24 5.97 5.59 -5.00
N ALA A 25 5.11 6.41 -5.62
CA ALA A 25 5.46 7.15 -6.83
C ALA A 25 6.63 8.12 -6.59
N GLY A 26 6.80 8.60 -5.37
CA GLY A 26 7.99 9.36 -4.96
C GLY A 26 9.15 8.41 -4.63
N VAL A 27 10.10 8.25 -5.56
CA VAL A 27 11.22 7.29 -5.44
C VAL A 27 12.09 7.46 -4.19
N ASN A 28 12.04 8.63 -3.55
CA ASN A 28 12.78 8.92 -2.32
C ASN A 28 11.97 8.68 -1.04
N ASN A 29 10.74 8.19 -1.16
CA ASN A 29 9.90 7.88 -0.01
C ASN A 29 10.22 6.46 0.50
N ASP A 30 10.69 6.37 1.74
CA ASP A 30 10.83 5.11 2.47
C ASP A 30 9.47 4.79 3.10
N LEU A 31 8.67 3.95 2.45
CA LEU A 31 7.31 3.64 2.89
C LEU A 31 7.26 2.91 4.23
N PRO A 32 8.10 1.90 4.52
CA PRO A 32 8.16 1.29 5.84
C PRO A 32 8.48 2.30 6.96
N ALA A 33 9.46 3.17 6.77
CA ALA A 33 9.79 4.21 7.75
C ALA A 33 8.65 5.22 7.93
N MET A 34 7.96 5.59 6.85
CA MET A 34 6.77 6.45 6.93
C MET A 34 5.64 5.78 7.72
N ILE A 35 5.39 4.49 7.51
CA ILE A 35 4.38 3.73 8.25
C ILE A 35 4.71 3.73 9.73
N GLN A 36 5.93 3.39 10.12
CA GLN A 36 6.37 3.42 11.52
C GLN A 36 6.16 4.80 12.15
N ARG A 37 6.49 5.87 11.43
CA ARG A 37 6.34 7.25 11.90
C ARG A 37 4.89 7.66 12.11
N PHE A 38 3.97 7.20 11.27
CA PHE A 38 2.57 7.60 11.29
C PHE A 38 1.62 6.50 11.77
N ALA A 39 2.12 5.40 12.32
CA ALA A 39 1.35 4.20 12.67
C ALA A 39 0.05 4.51 13.41
N SER A 40 0.09 5.36 14.45
CA SER A 40 -1.08 5.73 15.26
C SER A 40 -2.13 6.58 14.53
N ARG A 41 -1.86 6.97 13.29
CA ARG A 41 -2.73 7.85 12.48
C ARG A 41 -3.11 7.20 11.15
N ILE A 42 -2.70 5.95 10.90
CA ILE A 42 -3.09 5.20 9.70
C ILE A 42 -4.32 4.36 10.05
N TYR A 43 -5.47 4.68 9.47
CA TYR A 43 -6.74 4.00 9.75
C TYR A 43 -7.23 3.14 8.59
N PHE A 44 -6.70 3.37 7.40
CA PHE A 44 -7.01 2.62 6.21
C PHE A 44 -5.75 2.52 5.34
N ALA A 45 -5.51 1.36 4.74
CA ALA A 45 -4.36 1.14 3.86
C ALA A 45 -4.80 0.71 2.46
N HIS A 46 -4.34 1.43 1.44
CA HIS A 46 -4.39 1.03 0.04
C HIS A 46 -3.05 0.45 -0.34
N LEU A 47 -2.97 -0.86 -0.53
CA LEU A 47 -1.72 -1.57 -0.76
C LEU A 47 -1.66 -2.10 -2.20
N ARG A 48 -1.05 -1.35 -3.09
CA ARG A 48 -0.76 -1.76 -4.47
C ARG A 48 0.71 -1.57 -4.77
N ASN A 49 1.24 -2.39 -5.66
CA ASN A 49 2.60 -2.24 -6.16
C ASN A 49 2.62 -1.41 -7.45
N ILE A 50 3.71 -0.73 -7.66
CA ILE A 50 4.00 0.01 -8.89
C ILE A 50 5.43 -0.30 -9.34
N ARG A 51 5.71 -0.11 -10.62
CA ARG A 51 7.06 -0.17 -11.18
C ARG A 51 7.47 1.20 -11.68
N TRP A 52 8.59 1.71 -11.19
CA TRP A 52 9.17 2.94 -11.73
C TRP A 52 9.70 2.69 -13.14
N THR A 53 9.29 3.53 -14.07
CA THR A 53 9.70 3.49 -15.49
C THR A 53 10.58 4.67 -15.88
N GLY A 54 10.79 5.61 -14.96
CA GLY A 54 11.62 6.80 -15.11
C GLY A 54 11.52 7.70 -13.89
N GLU A 55 12.21 8.82 -13.89
CA GLU A 55 12.33 9.73 -12.73
C GLU A 55 10.98 10.22 -12.18
N LYS A 56 9.99 10.41 -13.05
CA LYS A 56 8.64 10.88 -12.67
C LYS A 56 7.55 10.03 -13.33
N SER A 57 7.86 8.79 -13.62
CA SER A 57 6.98 7.88 -14.34
C SER A 57 6.94 6.52 -13.68
N PHE A 58 5.76 5.95 -13.64
CA PHE A 58 5.53 4.58 -13.15
C PHE A 58 4.37 3.94 -13.88
N GLU A 59 4.31 2.63 -13.80
CA GLU A 59 3.18 1.81 -14.26
C GLU A 59 2.61 0.97 -13.13
N GLU A 60 1.36 0.60 -13.23
CA GLU A 60 0.72 -0.34 -12.33
C GLU A 60 1.10 -1.77 -12.68
N VAL A 61 1.41 -2.55 -11.65
CA VAL A 61 1.85 -3.95 -11.79
C VAL A 61 1.08 -4.86 -10.84
N GLY A 62 1.35 -6.17 -10.89
CA GLY A 62 0.83 -7.10 -9.90
C GLY A 62 1.34 -6.79 -8.49
N HIS A 63 0.58 -7.19 -7.47
CA HIS A 63 0.88 -6.87 -6.06
C HIS A 63 2.19 -7.46 -5.51
N PRO A 64 2.66 -8.68 -5.92
CA PRO A 64 3.92 -9.22 -5.40
C PRO A 64 5.11 -8.28 -5.57
N SER A 65 6.00 -8.22 -4.57
CA SER A 65 7.20 -7.37 -4.61
C SER A 65 8.05 -7.64 -5.86
N SER A 66 8.10 -8.90 -6.32
CA SER A 66 8.82 -9.27 -7.55
C SER A 66 8.26 -8.68 -8.84
N CYS A 67 7.02 -8.16 -8.81
CA CYS A 67 6.38 -7.56 -9.97
C CYS A 67 6.70 -6.07 -10.14
N GLY A 68 7.16 -5.39 -9.10
CA GLY A 68 7.32 -3.94 -9.10
C GLY A 68 8.54 -3.45 -8.35
N SER A 69 8.48 -2.19 -7.93
CA SER A 69 9.58 -1.49 -7.28
C SER A 69 9.40 -1.34 -5.77
N LEU A 70 8.24 -1.69 -5.22
CA LEU A 70 7.96 -1.55 -3.80
C LEU A 70 8.20 -2.87 -3.06
N ASP A 71 8.81 -2.78 -1.88
CA ASP A 71 8.92 -3.90 -0.95
C ASP A 71 7.60 -4.10 -0.20
N MET A 72 6.70 -4.88 -0.81
CA MET A 72 5.38 -5.12 -0.26
C MET A 72 5.41 -5.89 1.07
N TYR A 73 6.40 -6.78 1.26
CA TYR A 73 6.58 -7.46 2.55
C TYR A 73 7.01 -6.49 3.65
N GLY A 74 8.03 -5.66 3.41
CA GLY A 74 8.49 -4.65 4.36
C GLY A 74 7.39 -3.65 4.74
N ILE A 75 6.55 -3.27 3.77
CA ILE A 75 5.39 -2.40 3.99
C ILE A 75 4.37 -3.06 4.92
N VAL A 76 3.96 -4.30 4.61
CA VAL A 76 2.98 -5.04 5.43
C VAL A 76 3.53 -5.33 6.82
N LYS A 77 4.81 -5.71 6.91
CA LYS A 77 5.47 -5.92 8.21
C LYS A 77 5.50 -4.64 9.05
N ALA A 78 5.80 -3.49 8.45
CA ALA A 78 5.76 -2.21 9.17
C ALA A 78 4.37 -1.85 9.70
N LEU A 79 3.31 -2.12 8.92
CA LEU A 79 1.92 -1.96 9.37
C LEU A 79 1.61 -2.89 10.55
N ALA A 80 1.95 -4.17 10.42
CA ALA A 80 1.74 -5.17 11.46
C ALA A 80 2.49 -4.79 12.75
N ASP A 81 3.78 -4.47 12.66
CA ASP A 81 4.61 -4.09 13.81
C ASP A 81 4.13 -2.79 14.47
N GLY A 82 3.56 -1.88 13.68
CA GLY A 82 2.94 -0.64 14.15
C GLY A 82 1.57 -0.82 14.81
N GLY A 83 1.06 -2.05 14.89
CA GLY A 83 -0.23 -2.35 15.51
C GLY A 83 -1.44 -1.92 14.66
N PHE A 84 -1.28 -1.84 13.33
CA PHE A 84 -2.39 -1.50 12.43
C PHE A 84 -3.50 -2.56 12.51
N ASP A 85 -4.71 -2.12 12.80
CA ASP A 85 -5.93 -2.93 12.92
C ASP A 85 -7.07 -2.46 12.00
N GLY A 86 -6.77 -1.54 11.10
CA GLY A 86 -7.72 -0.97 10.15
C GLY A 86 -7.98 -1.86 8.93
N TYR A 87 -8.77 -1.34 8.01
CA TYR A 87 -9.06 -2.03 6.76
C TYR A 87 -7.93 -1.93 5.76
N VAL A 88 -7.69 -3.02 5.02
CA VAL A 88 -6.76 -3.10 3.90
C VAL A 88 -7.53 -3.30 2.59
N ARG A 89 -7.10 -2.59 1.57
CA ARG A 89 -7.62 -2.70 0.22
C ARG A 89 -6.46 -2.92 -0.76
N PRO A 90 -6.57 -3.87 -1.72
CA PRO A 90 -5.57 -4.04 -2.78
C PRO A 90 -5.53 -2.87 -3.78
N ASP A 91 -6.40 -1.88 -3.63
CA ASP A 91 -6.53 -0.64 -4.38
C ASP A 91 -6.87 -0.87 -5.86
N HIS A 92 -5.94 -0.69 -6.79
CA HIS A 92 -6.17 -0.91 -8.21
C HIS A 92 -5.98 -2.36 -8.63
N GLY A 93 -6.59 -2.73 -9.75
CA GLY A 93 -6.41 -4.01 -10.43
C GLY A 93 -6.33 -3.81 -11.93
N ARG A 94 -5.34 -4.46 -12.55
CA ARG A 94 -5.20 -4.49 -14.01
C ARG A 94 -6.32 -5.34 -14.62
N MET A 95 -6.68 -5.06 -15.87
CA MET A 95 -7.53 -5.94 -16.65
C MET A 95 -6.69 -7.13 -17.14
N ILE A 96 -6.88 -8.29 -16.51
CA ILE A 96 -6.16 -9.54 -16.85
C ILE A 96 -7.17 -10.61 -17.29
N TRP A 97 -6.68 -11.65 -17.97
CA TRP A 97 -7.45 -12.83 -18.37
C TRP A 97 -8.69 -12.52 -19.22
N GLY A 98 -8.59 -11.50 -20.08
CA GLY A 98 -9.70 -11.12 -20.95
C GLY A 98 -10.83 -10.34 -20.27
N GLU A 99 -10.63 -9.93 -19.03
CA GLU A 99 -11.59 -9.07 -18.33
C GLU A 99 -11.73 -7.72 -19.07
N THR A 100 -12.95 -7.26 -19.19
CA THR A 100 -13.28 -5.95 -19.77
C THR A 100 -14.06 -5.13 -18.77
N GLY A 101 -13.81 -3.81 -18.74
CA GLY A 101 -14.47 -2.91 -17.80
C GLY A 101 -13.73 -1.60 -17.65
N ARG A 102 -13.98 -0.93 -16.53
CA ARG A 102 -13.29 0.32 -16.20
C ARG A 102 -11.83 0.04 -15.87
N PHE A 103 -10.91 0.68 -16.58
CA PHE A 103 -9.48 0.59 -16.34
C PHE A 103 -9.12 0.90 -14.87
N GLY A 104 -8.23 0.11 -14.29
CA GLY A 104 -7.84 0.21 -12.88
C GLY A 104 -8.78 -0.52 -11.90
N TYR A 105 -9.88 -1.11 -12.39
CA TYR A 105 -10.86 -1.81 -11.55
C TYR A 105 -10.98 -3.29 -11.85
N GLY A 106 -9.94 -3.92 -12.43
CA GLY A 106 -9.89 -5.35 -12.71
C GLY A 106 -10.18 -6.19 -11.47
N LEU A 107 -11.19 -7.04 -11.54
CA LEU A 107 -11.64 -7.85 -10.41
C LEU A 107 -10.65 -8.97 -10.09
N TYR A 108 -10.19 -9.66 -11.13
CA TYR A 108 -9.27 -10.79 -10.94
C TYR A 108 -7.95 -10.36 -10.33
N ASP A 109 -7.35 -9.30 -10.83
CA ASP A 109 -6.07 -8.80 -10.32
C ASP A 109 -6.20 -8.29 -8.87
N ARG A 110 -7.34 -7.66 -8.52
CA ARG A 110 -7.62 -7.26 -7.14
C ARG A 110 -7.85 -8.46 -6.21
N ALA A 111 -8.49 -9.51 -6.68
CA ALA A 111 -8.66 -10.75 -5.91
C ALA A 111 -7.31 -11.42 -5.64
N LEU A 112 -6.43 -11.51 -6.65
CA LEU A 112 -5.07 -11.98 -6.48
C LEU A 112 -4.29 -11.10 -5.48
N GLY A 113 -4.41 -9.79 -5.59
CA GLY A 113 -3.79 -8.84 -4.68
C GLY A 113 -4.29 -9.01 -3.24
N ALA A 114 -5.58 -9.15 -3.02
CA ALA A 114 -6.16 -9.37 -1.70
C ALA A 114 -5.63 -10.67 -1.06
N THR A 115 -5.57 -11.77 -1.82
CA THR A 115 -5.04 -13.04 -1.35
C THR A 115 -3.55 -12.94 -0.99
N TYR A 116 -2.76 -12.29 -1.84
CA TYR A 116 -1.33 -12.06 -1.59
C TYR A 116 -1.10 -11.25 -0.30
N LEU A 117 -1.84 -10.15 -0.13
CA LEU A 117 -1.74 -9.30 1.05
C LEU A 117 -2.17 -10.03 2.32
N ALA A 118 -3.24 -10.85 2.27
CA ALA A 118 -3.65 -11.67 3.41
C ALA A 118 -2.53 -12.64 3.84
N GLY A 119 -1.87 -13.29 2.88
CA GLY A 119 -0.72 -14.14 3.17
C GLY A 119 0.48 -13.39 3.77
N LEU A 120 0.73 -12.14 3.33
CA LEU A 120 1.79 -11.32 3.91
C LEU A 120 1.47 -10.92 5.37
N PHE A 121 0.22 -10.53 5.67
CA PHE A 121 -0.19 -10.23 7.04
C PHE A 121 -0.07 -11.45 7.94
N GLU A 122 -0.54 -12.63 7.50
CA GLU A 122 -0.38 -13.88 8.25
C GLU A 122 1.10 -14.18 8.55
N ALA A 123 2.00 -14.02 7.56
CA ALA A 123 3.42 -14.23 7.74
C ALA A 123 4.04 -13.21 8.70
N ALA A 124 3.66 -11.94 8.59
CA ALA A 124 4.17 -10.87 9.45
C ALA A 124 3.74 -11.06 10.92
N GLU A 125 2.51 -11.50 11.16
CA GLU A 125 1.99 -11.78 12.51
C GLU A 125 2.70 -12.96 13.17
N ARG A 126 3.01 -14.02 12.42
CA ARG A 126 3.76 -15.18 12.93
C ARG A 126 5.24 -14.90 13.21
N SER A 127 5.79 -13.82 12.68
CA SER A 127 7.20 -13.43 12.84
C SER A 127 7.44 -12.39 13.94
N ARG A 128 6.43 -12.12 14.75
CA ARG A 128 6.50 -11.23 15.92
C ARG A 128 7.06 -11.89 17.18
#